data_c7d941adb55eab3db7e991191624002b
#
_entry.id   c7d941adb55eab3db7e991191624002b
#
_cell.length_a   1.000
_cell.length_b   1.000
_cell.length_c   1.000
_cell.angle_alpha   90.00
_cell.angle_beta   90.00
_cell.angle_gamma   90.00
#
_symmetry.space_group_name_H-M   'P 1'
#
loop_
_entity.id
_entity.type
_entity.pdbx_description
1 polymer ?
#
loop_
_entity_poly.entity_id
_entity_poly.type
_entity_poly.pdbx_seq_one_letter_code
_entity_poly.pdbx_strand_id
1 'polypeptide(L)'
;MKKYLILGDPINTAAELNLTVQDPPYCLFRHLNQTFKEEIMAVKVAKFGGSSVADIIQLRKIKDIIKSDPERRYIVVSAPGKRFEGDNKITDLLYLVKTTMENMLPFEQLFQVVCDRYTAVHANLGLEVDMQSAYDEIKEKLRDNPSADYIASRGEYLNALLIADFLGFDFVDAEGMVKFDEKGRFLMEDTFEAIREELAKHEYAVIPGFYGSLPNGDIKTFSRGGSDITGALVAGAIGAECYENWTDVSGFLMADPRIVKDPKQIRVVSYKELRELSYMGASVLHEDAIYPARIADVPINIRNTNVPEDPGTMIVSEERAMELKAGDDIITGIAGSKDFTVVALYKNMMSQEKGFVRRILGILDDYDIGFEHLPSGIDTVSVVMSNKQINGRLDEIINEFESRLRPDSIDIIENIAQIATVGHMMSARMGTAAKLFTALAEAGVNIRMIDQGSSELNIIVGVENKDFNKAIQAIYNAFVEK
;
A
#
# COMPACT_ATOMS: atom_id res chain seq x y z
N MET A 1 37.52 23.86 9.68
CA MET A 1 38.05 22.64 10.32
C MET A 1 36.88 21.67 10.45
N LYS A 2 36.68 20.79 9.47
CA LYS A 2 35.63 19.77 9.53
C LYS A 2 36.09 18.64 10.45
N LYS A 3 35.41 18.43 11.55
CA LYS A 3 35.58 17.23 12.38
C LYS A 3 34.75 16.11 11.75
N TYR A 4 35.40 15.15 11.14
CA TYR A 4 34.80 13.85 10.84
C TYR A 4 34.66 13.09 12.17
N LEU A 5 33.38 12.83 12.57
CA LEU A 5 33.15 11.81 13.60
C LEU A 5 33.31 10.45 12.93
N ILE A 6 34.35 9.74 13.33
CA ILE A 6 34.54 8.32 13.01
C ILE A 6 33.51 7.57 13.88
N LEU A 7 32.57 6.89 13.21
CA LEU A 7 31.61 6.00 13.86
C LEU A 7 32.39 4.89 14.59
N GLY A 8 32.36 4.90 15.90
CA GLY A 8 32.88 3.83 16.74
C GLY A 8 32.01 2.57 16.65
N ASP A 9 32.55 1.45 17.14
CA ASP A 9 31.96 0.12 17.17
C ASP A 9 30.46 0.16 17.61
N PRO A 10 29.53 -0.50 16.90
CA PRO A 10 28.07 -0.46 17.21
C PRO A 10 27.71 -0.83 18.66
N ILE A 11 28.55 -1.64 19.31
CA ILE A 11 28.35 -2.04 20.72
C ILE A 11 28.59 -0.87 21.68
N ASN A 12 29.46 0.07 21.37
CA ASN A 12 29.68 1.24 22.24
C ASN A 12 28.59 2.30 22.10
N THR A 13 27.99 2.43 20.92
CA THR A 13 26.92 3.39 20.65
C THR A 13 25.61 3.01 21.38
N ALA A 14 25.32 1.70 21.48
CA ALA A 14 24.15 1.21 22.21
C ALA A 14 24.24 1.44 23.75
N ALA A 15 25.45 1.41 24.30
CA ALA A 15 25.68 1.66 25.74
C ALA A 15 25.51 3.14 26.10
N GLU A 16 25.87 4.08 25.22
CA GLU A 16 25.68 5.52 25.40
C GLU A 16 24.19 5.93 25.31
N LEU A 17 23.35 5.13 24.63
CA LEU A 17 21.93 5.37 24.43
C LEU A 17 21.03 4.66 25.46
N ASN A 18 21.59 3.97 26.47
CA ASN A 18 20.86 3.15 27.47
C ASN A 18 19.95 2.06 26.83
N LEU A 19 20.29 1.56 25.63
CA LEU A 19 19.56 0.48 24.96
C LEU A 19 20.08 -0.88 25.45
N THR A 20 19.17 -1.84 25.59
CA THR A 20 19.49 -3.20 26.01
C THR A 20 19.55 -4.15 24.81
N VAL A 21 20.26 -5.28 24.94
CA VAL A 21 20.34 -6.33 23.90
C VAL A 21 18.95 -6.94 23.56
N GLN A 22 17.91 -6.61 24.33
CA GLN A 22 16.54 -7.05 24.11
C GLN A 22 15.70 -6.03 23.35
N ASP A 23 16.22 -4.82 23.11
CA ASP A 23 15.50 -3.81 22.33
C ASP A 23 15.52 -4.18 20.85
N PRO A 24 14.35 -4.13 20.16
CA PRO A 24 14.28 -4.44 18.75
C PRO A 24 15.16 -3.49 17.92
N PRO A 25 15.75 -3.93 16.79
CA PRO A 25 16.65 -3.14 15.96
C PRO A 25 16.12 -1.75 15.55
N TYR A 26 14.80 -1.61 15.44
CA TYR A 26 14.16 -0.33 15.11
C TYR A 26 14.27 0.74 16.21
N CYS A 27 14.54 0.36 17.49
CA CYS A 27 14.77 1.34 18.56
C CYS A 27 16.08 2.11 18.34
N LEU A 28 17.12 1.44 17.87
CA LEU A 28 18.38 2.07 17.49
C LEU A 28 18.20 3.04 16.32
N PHE A 29 17.41 2.64 15.32
CA PHE A 29 17.04 3.48 14.17
C PHE A 29 16.29 4.75 14.58
N ARG A 30 15.36 4.63 15.52
CA ARG A 30 14.58 5.76 16.02
C ARG A 30 15.44 6.79 16.73
N HIS A 31 16.43 6.35 17.52
CA HIS A 31 17.36 7.24 18.23
C HIS A 31 18.38 7.88 17.30
N LEU A 32 18.92 7.14 16.34
CA LEU A 32 19.82 7.71 15.33
C LEU A 32 19.10 8.79 14.50
N ASN A 33 17.86 8.55 14.09
CA ASN A 33 17.06 9.54 13.37
C ASN A 33 16.69 10.76 14.23
N GLN A 34 16.50 10.62 15.56
CA GLN A 34 16.27 11.77 16.45
C GLN A 34 17.51 12.66 16.59
N THR A 35 18.69 12.06 16.67
CA THR A 35 19.95 12.81 16.77
C THR A 35 20.30 13.56 15.48
N PHE A 36 19.88 13.03 14.31
CA PHE A 36 20.02 13.69 13.01
C PHE A 36 18.97 14.77 12.74
N LYS A 37 17.85 14.81 13.47
CA LYS A 37 16.76 15.78 13.26
C LYS A 37 17.13 17.21 13.65
N GLU A 38 18.20 17.45 14.41
CA GLU A 38 18.56 18.81 14.87
C GLU A 38 19.30 19.68 13.82
N GLU A 39 19.68 19.13 12.64
CA GLU A 39 20.39 19.89 11.59
C GLU A 39 19.84 19.70 10.16
N ILE A 40 18.71 19.02 9.95
CA ILE A 40 18.23 18.71 8.61
C ILE A 40 17.12 19.70 8.22
N MET A 41 17.36 20.47 7.15
CA MET A 41 16.31 21.21 6.43
C MET A 41 15.18 20.24 6.10
N ALA A 42 13.94 20.69 6.27
CA ALA A 42 12.74 19.91 5.95
C ALA A 42 12.84 19.36 4.50
N VAL A 43 12.92 18.05 4.32
CA VAL A 43 13.01 17.41 3.00
C VAL A 43 11.77 16.57 2.79
N LYS A 44 11.09 16.79 1.67
CA LYS A 44 9.95 15.98 1.24
C LYS A 44 10.34 15.10 0.06
N VAL A 45 9.83 13.87 0.08
CA VAL A 45 9.89 12.94 -1.05
C VAL A 45 8.53 12.93 -1.73
N ALA A 46 8.49 13.22 -3.02
CA ALA A 46 7.24 13.20 -3.78
C ALA A 46 7.27 12.07 -4.81
N LYS A 47 6.31 11.14 -4.71
CA LYS A 47 6.16 10.08 -5.71
C LYS A 47 4.94 10.36 -6.60
N PHE A 48 5.11 10.21 -7.90
CA PHE A 48 4.03 10.38 -8.88
C PHE A 48 3.66 9.05 -9.53
N GLY A 49 2.38 8.67 -9.41
CA GLY A 49 1.84 7.44 -10.00
C GLY A 49 1.69 7.53 -11.53
N GLY A 50 1.46 6.38 -12.17
CA GLY A 50 1.38 6.28 -13.63
C GLY A 50 0.32 7.19 -14.27
N SER A 51 -0.84 7.39 -13.65
CA SER A 51 -1.87 8.35 -14.11
C SER A 51 -1.38 9.79 -14.03
N SER A 52 -0.58 10.12 -13.03
CA SER A 52 0.00 11.47 -12.84
C SER A 52 1.11 11.81 -13.83
N VAL A 53 1.76 10.80 -14.45
CA VAL A 53 2.83 10.96 -15.44
C VAL A 53 2.41 10.52 -16.85
N ALA A 54 1.12 10.37 -17.11
CA ALA A 54 0.60 9.76 -18.33
C ALA A 54 0.84 10.58 -19.59
N ASP A 55 0.84 11.91 -19.50
CA ASP A 55 0.95 12.82 -20.64
C ASP A 55 1.58 14.18 -20.26
N ILE A 56 1.74 15.04 -21.28
CA ILE A 56 2.35 16.37 -21.16
C ILE A 56 1.58 17.27 -20.20
N ILE A 57 0.25 17.18 -20.19
CA ILE A 57 -0.60 18.01 -19.33
C ILE A 57 -0.32 17.66 -17.87
N GLN A 58 -0.24 16.38 -17.57
CA GLN A 58 0.10 15.89 -16.23
C GLN A 58 1.53 16.28 -15.84
N LEU A 59 2.51 16.15 -16.73
CA LEU A 59 3.89 16.54 -16.45
C LEU A 59 4.03 18.04 -16.13
N ARG A 60 3.28 18.93 -16.79
CA ARG A 60 3.25 20.36 -16.45
C ARG A 60 2.68 20.59 -15.05
N LYS A 61 1.62 19.90 -14.67
CA LYS A 61 1.09 19.96 -13.27
C LYS A 61 2.14 19.50 -12.26
N ILE A 62 2.88 18.42 -12.55
CA ILE A 62 3.98 17.95 -11.69
C ILE A 62 5.01 19.07 -11.51
N LYS A 63 5.43 19.72 -12.58
CA LYS A 63 6.40 20.81 -12.50
C LYS A 63 5.91 21.96 -11.62
N ASP A 64 4.63 22.32 -11.74
CA ASP A 64 4.03 23.37 -10.90
C ASP A 64 3.95 22.91 -9.43
N ILE A 65 3.57 21.67 -9.16
CA ILE A 65 3.55 21.09 -7.82
C ILE A 65 4.96 21.10 -7.21
N ILE A 66 5.98 20.65 -7.92
CA ILE A 66 7.35 20.60 -7.41
C ILE A 66 7.86 22.02 -7.13
N LYS A 67 7.64 22.97 -8.04
CA LYS A 67 8.06 24.37 -7.87
C LYS A 67 7.33 25.11 -6.76
N SER A 68 6.14 24.70 -6.38
CA SER A 68 5.37 25.33 -5.31
C SER A 68 5.95 25.08 -3.92
N ASP A 69 6.86 24.12 -3.78
CA ASP A 69 7.46 23.76 -2.50
C ASP A 69 8.91 23.25 -2.71
N PRO A 70 9.92 24.07 -2.39
CA PRO A 70 11.34 23.71 -2.59
C PRO A 70 11.84 22.58 -1.69
N GLU A 71 11.06 22.17 -0.69
CA GLU A 71 11.39 21.03 0.16
C GLU A 71 11.17 19.70 -0.55
N ARG A 72 10.44 19.65 -1.69
CA ARG A 72 10.28 18.49 -2.56
C ARG A 72 11.54 18.22 -3.37
N ARG A 73 12.53 17.61 -2.73
CA ARG A 73 13.86 17.44 -3.31
C ARG A 73 14.03 16.13 -4.08
N TYR A 74 13.41 15.06 -3.61
CA TYR A 74 13.56 13.73 -4.21
C TYR A 74 12.23 13.28 -4.79
N ILE A 75 12.25 13.02 -6.10
CA ILE A 75 11.05 12.74 -6.88
C ILE A 75 11.13 11.30 -7.37
N VAL A 76 10.16 10.48 -7.00
CA VAL A 76 10.05 9.09 -7.49
C VAL A 76 8.94 9.01 -8.53
N VAL A 77 9.22 8.39 -9.67
CA VAL A 77 8.26 8.33 -10.76
C VAL A 77 7.97 6.91 -11.21
N SER A 78 6.71 6.67 -11.58
CA SER A 78 6.27 5.44 -12.24
C SER A 78 6.41 5.55 -13.75
N ALA A 79 6.29 4.42 -14.46
CA ALA A 79 6.08 4.43 -15.91
C ALA A 79 4.75 5.14 -16.26
N PRO A 80 4.64 5.78 -17.44
CA PRO A 80 3.42 6.44 -17.88
C PRO A 80 2.22 5.49 -17.97
N GLY A 81 1.14 5.88 -17.30
CA GLY A 81 -0.15 5.20 -17.34
C GLY A 81 -0.90 5.40 -18.66
N LYS A 82 -2.21 5.14 -18.64
CA LYS A 82 -3.11 5.41 -19.77
C LYS A 82 -3.39 6.91 -19.88
N ARG A 83 -3.38 7.43 -21.11
CA ARG A 83 -3.74 8.83 -21.41
C ARG A 83 -5.25 9.02 -21.54
N PHE A 84 -5.95 7.94 -21.96
CA PHE A 84 -7.41 7.89 -22.16
C PHE A 84 -7.91 6.46 -22.04
N GLU A 85 -9.23 6.30 -21.96
CA GLU A 85 -9.86 4.97 -21.95
C GLU A 85 -9.55 4.23 -23.27
N GLY A 86 -9.05 2.99 -23.16
CA GLY A 86 -8.59 2.19 -24.32
C GLY A 86 -7.11 2.34 -24.68
N ASP A 87 -6.36 3.28 -24.06
CA ASP A 87 -4.90 3.34 -24.20
C ASP A 87 -4.20 2.21 -23.44
N ASN A 88 -2.97 1.89 -23.83
CA ASN A 88 -2.14 0.92 -23.11
C ASN A 88 -1.21 1.62 -22.12
N LYS A 89 -0.95 1.01 -20.97
CA LYS A 89 0.13 1.43 -20.10
C LYS A 89 1.48 1.07 -20.73
N ILE A 90 2.51 1.86 -20.47
CA ILE A 90 3.86 1.55 -20.94
C ILE A 90 4.33 0.20 -20.40
N THR A 91 4.07 -0.11 -19.13
CA THR A 91 4.45 -1.38 -18.51
C THR A 91 3.78 -2.57 -19.21
N ASP A 92 2.49 -2.45 -19.60
CA ASP A 92 1.77 -3.50 -20.33
C ASP A 92 2.40 -3.74 -21.73
N LEU A 93 2.79 -2.67 -22.43
CA LEU A 93 3.49 -2.77 -23.71
C LEU A 93 4.86 -3.44 -23.56
N LEU A 94 5.61 -3.14 -22.50
CA LEU A 94 6.91 -3.76 -22.22
C LEU A 94 6.77 -5.25 -21.89
N TYR A 95 5.77 -5.67 -21.13
CA TYR A 95 5.47 -7.10 -20.95
C TYR A 95 5.08 -7.78 -22.27
N LEU A 96 4.34 -7.07 -23.13
CA LEU A 96 4.02 -7.60 -24.46
C LEU A 96 5.28 -7.74 -25.34
N VAL A 97 6.24 -6.82 -25.26
CA VAL A 97 7.58 -6.96 -25.87
C VAL A 97 8.23 -8.26 -25.40
N LYS A 98 8.27 -8.52 -24.09
CA LYS A 98 8.85 -9.76 -23.54
C LYS A 98 8.16 -11.01 -24.09
N THR A 99 6.83 -11.04 -24.05
CA THR A 99 6.03 -12.17 -24.58
C THR A 99 6.28 -12.39 -26.07
N THR A 100 6.43 -11.31 -26.84
CA THR A 100 6.74 -11.38 -28.29
C THR A 100 8.09 -12.02 -28.52
N MET A 101 9.09 -11.64 -27.73
CA MET A 101 10.45 -12.22 -27.79
C MET A 101 10.47 -13.70 -27.39
N GLU A 102 9.75 -14.09 -26.33
CA GLU A 102 9.63 -15.50 -25.90
C GLU A 102 9.00 -16.38 -26.98
N ASN A 103 8.12 -15.82 -27.80
CA ASN A 103 7.52 -16.48 -28.97
C ASN A 103 8.39 -16.39 -30.24
N MET A 104 9.65 -15.91 -30.13
CA MET A 104 10.58 -15.74 -31.25
C MET A 104 10.02 -14.85 -32.40
N LEU A 105 9.16 -13.88 -32.04
CA LEU A 105 8.62 -12.92 -32.99
C LEU A 105 9.40 -11.60 -32.94
N PRO A 106 9.42 -10.81 -34.03
CA PRO A 106 10.07 -9.50 -34.06
C PRO A 106 9.43 -8.54 -33.04
N PHE A 107 10.22 -8.00 -32.13
CA PHE A 107 9.77 -7.10 -31.08
C PHE A 107 9.95 -5.61 -31.41
N GLU A 108 10.76 -5.31 -32.43
CA GLU A 108 11.24 -3.96 -32.72
C GLU A 108 10.12 -2.96 -32.97
N GLN A 109 9.08 -3.37 -33.70
CA GLN A 109 7.92 -2.49 -33.97
C GLN A 109 7.14 -2.17 -32.69
N LEU A 110 7.00 -3.15 -31.79
CA LEU A 110 6.29 -2.96 -30.55
C LEU A 110 7.10 -2.09 -29.57
N PHE A 111 8.42 -2.31 -29.50
CA PHE A 111 9.31 -1.45 -28.71
C PHE A 111 9.35 -0.02 -29.28
N GLN A 112 9.27 0.14 -30.59
CA GLN A 112 9.19 1.46 -31.23
C GLN A 112 7.95 2.24 -30.76
N VAL A 113 6.80 1.59 -30.56
CA VAL A 113 5.60 2.24 -30.00
C VAL A 113 5.88 2.81 -28.61
N VAL A 114 6.68 2.11 -27.77
CA VAL A 114 7.11 2.62 -26.48
C VAL A 114 8.01 3.85 -26.65
N CYS A 115 9.02 3.78 -27.53
CA CYS A 115 9.94 4.89 -27.83
C CYS A 115 9.19 6.13 -28.36
N ASP A 116 8.27 5.94 -29.31
CA ASP A 116 7.49 7.03 -29.91
C ASP A 116 6.69 7.82 -28.87
N ARG A 117 6.21 7.14 -27.82
CA ARG A 117 5.46 7.78 -26.74
C ARG A 117 6.34 8.73 -25.92
N TYR A 118 7.58 8.34 -25.59
CA TYR A 118 8.55 9.21 -24.92
C TYR A 118 9.07 10.31 -25.84
N THR A 119 9.36 9.97 -27.10
CA THR A 119 9.82 10.94 -28.11
C THR A 119 8.80 12.05 -28.33
N ALA A 120 7.51 11.73 -28.36
CA ALA A 120 6.46 12.74 -28.47
C ALA A 120 6.44 13.70 -27.27
N VAL A 121 6.64 13.20 -26.05
CA VAL A 121 6.72 14.03 -24.84
C VAL A 121 7.98 14.87 -24.87
N HIS A 122 9.14 14.27 -25.17
CA HIS A 122 10.44 14.93 -25.29
C HIS A 122 10.39 16.13 -26.25
N ALA A 123 9.92 15.90 -27.48
CA ALA A 123 9.80 16.94 -28.51
C ALA A 123 8.86 18.08 -28.11
N ASN A 124 7.70 17.76 -27.50
CA ASN A 124 6.71 18.77 -27.12
C ASN A 124 7.13 19.61 -25.89
N LEU A 125 8.00 19.08 -25.02
CA LEU A 125 8.54 19.82 -23.88
C LEU A 125 9.86 20.52 -24.22
N GLY A 126 10.47 20.24 -25.38
CA GLY A 126 11.74 20.83 -25.82
C GLY A 126 12.90 20.42 -24.94
N LEU A 127 12.99 19.15 -24.60
CA LEU A 127 14.02 18.60 -23.69
C LEU A 127 15.35 18.36 -24.41
N GLU A 128 16.44 18.32 -23.63
CA GLU A 128 17.80 18.18 -24.16
C GLU A 128 18.39 16.78 -23.95
N VAL A 129 17.81 15.96 -23.06
CA VAL A 129 18.28 14.61 -22.74
C VAL A 129 18.31 13.74 -23.98
N ASP A 130 19.41 13.00 -24.21
CA ASP A 130 19.56 12.10 -25.34
C ASP A 130 18.77 10.79 -25.16
N MET A 131 17.47 10.87 -25.43
CA MET A 131 16.60 9.70 -25.38
C MET A 131 16.94 8.64 -26.42
N GLN A 132 17.53 9.05 -27.57
CA GLN A 132 17.87 8.10 -28.63
C GLN A 132 18.97 7.14 -28.16
N SER A 133 19.99 7.65 -27.49
CA SER A 133 21.05 6.82 -26.90
C SER A 133 20.49 5.78 -25.92
N ALA A 134 19.55 6.20 -25.05
CA ALA A 134 18.88 5.29 -24.11
C ALA A 134 18.04 4.21 -24.84
N TYR A 135 17.35 4.57 -25.93
CA TYR A 135 16.60 3.60 -26.72
C TYR A 135 17.50 2.58 -27.40
N ASP A 136 18.63 3.03 -27.96
CA ASP A 136 19.57 2.16 -28.67
C ASP A 136 20.24 1.18 -27.70
N GLU A 137 20.62 1.63 -26.50
CA GLU A 137 21.16 0.79 -25.44
C GLU A 137 20.15 -0.29 -25.00
N ILE A 138 18.91 0.10 -24.73
CA ILE A 138 17.85 -0.84 -24.36
C ILE A 138 17.60 -1.83 -25.49
N LYS A 139 17.53 -1.37 -26.74
CA LYS A 139 17.29 -2.21 -27.91
C LYS A 139 18.41 -3.22 -28.14
N GLU A 140 19.65 -2.83 -27.90
CA GLU A 140 20.79 -3.75 -27.95
C GLU A 140 20.66 -4.84 -26.89
N LYS A 141 20.36 -4.45 -25.64
CA LYS A 141 20.18 -5.41 -24.54
C LYS A 141 18.97 -6.31 -24.72
N LEU A 142 17.89 -5.84 -25.38
CA LEU A 142 16.74 -6.67 -25.75
C LEU A 142 17.12 -7.85 -26.66
N ARG A 143 18.11 -7.71 -27.52
CA ARG A 143 18.58 -8.81 -28.39
C ARG A 143 19.18 -9.98 -27.63
N ASP A 144 19.69 -9.75 -26.43
CA ASP A 144 20.22 -10.76 -25.53
C ASP A 144 19.14 -11.47 -24.72
N ASN A 145 17.86 -11.20 -25.00
CA ASN A 145 16.69 -11.75 -24.30
C ASN A 145 16.76 -11.62 -22.76
N PRO A 146 16.85 -10.39 -22.23
CA PRO A 146 17.00 -10.14 -20.81
C PRO A 146 15.77 -10.58 -20.02
N SER A 147 15.86 -10.52 -18.69
CA SER A 147 14.76 -10.85 -17.77
C SER A 147 13.53 -9.99 -18.01
N ALA A 148 12.35 -10.50 -17.64
CA ALA A 148 11.12 -9.73 -17.66
C ALA A 148 11.21 -8.49 -16.74
N ASP A 149 11.92 -8.62 -15.62
CA ASP A 149 12.18 -7.53 -14.67
C ASP A 149 12.94 -6.37 -15.34
N TYR A 150 14.00 -6.69 -16.10
CA TYR A 150 14.73 -5.67 -16.86
C TYR A 150 13.82 -4.94 -17.84
N ILE A 151 13.09 -5.69 -18.66
CA ILE A 151 12.24 -5.08 -19.70
C ILE A 151 11.17 -4.19 -19.05
N ALA A 152 10.48 -4.67 -18.04
CA ALA A 152 9.43 -3.92 -17.34
C ALA A 152 9.96 -2.63 -16.70
N SER A 153 11.15 -2.67 -16.09
CA SER A 153 11.76 -1.50 -15.41
C SER A 153 12.11 -0.35 -16.36
N ARG A 154 12.26 -0.61 -17.66
CA ARG A 154 12.64 0.43 -18.63
C ARG A 154 11.57 1.50 -18.81
N GLY A 155 10.33 1.22 -18.42
CA GLY A 155 9.28 2.24 -18.39
C GLY A 155 9.57 3.35 -17.37
N GLU A 156 9.87 2.99 -16.16
CA GLU A 156 10.23 3.94 -15.10
C GLU A 156 11.58 4.62 -15.39
N TYR A 157 12.56 3.87 -15.89
CA TYR A 157 13.87 4.38 -16.26
C TYR A 157 13.79 5.52 -17.30
N LEU A 158 13.14 5.25 -18.44
CA LEU A 158 12.98 6.25 -19.49
C LEU A 158 12.16 7.47 -19.03
N ASN A 159 11.14 7.24 -18.19
CA ASN A 159 10.34 8.32 -17.65
C ASN A 159 11.12 9.19 -16.67
N ALA A 160 11.95 8.59 -15.84
CA ALA A 160 12.79 9.33 -14.89
C ALA A 160 13.85 10.17 -15.59
N LEU A 161 14.50 9.65 -16.63
CA LEU A 161 15.43 10.42 -17.47
C LEU A 161 14.77 11.69 -18.04
N LEU A 162 13.58 11.52 -18.62
CA LEU A 162 12.82 12.61 -19.23
C LEU A 162 12.36 13.64 -18.19
N ILE A 163 11.87 13.20 -17.03
CA ILE A 163 11.39 14.09 -15.97
C ILE A 163 12.55 14.80 -15.27
N ALA A 164 13.71 14.16 -15.13
CA ALA A 164 14.92 14.78 -14.57
C ALA A 164 15.32 16.01 -15.41
N ASP A 165 15.43 15.87 -16.72
CA ASP A 165 15.72 16.97 -17.62
C ASP A 165 14.60 18.04 -17.59
N PHE A 166 13.33 17.62 -17.60
CA PHE A 166 12.19 18.55 -17.53
C PHE A 166 12.18 19.42 -16.28
N LEU A 167 12.61 18.87 -15.13
CA LEU A 167 12.67 19.60 -13.86
C LEU A 167 14.00 20.36 -13.69
N GLY A 168 15.06 19.95 -14.39
CA GLY A 168 16.44 20.40 -14.17
C GLY A 168 17.04 19.77 -12.91
N PHE A 169 16.70 18.53 -12.60
CA PHE A 169 17.15 17.74 -11.45
C PHE A 169 18.11 16.64 -11.93
N ASP A 170 18.94 16.12 -11.03
CA ASP A 170 19.79 14.99 -11.33
C ASP A 170 18.96 13.72 -11.54
N PHE A 171 19.35 12.90 -12.50
CA PHE A 171 18.84 11.54 -12.63
C PHE A 171 19.67 10.60 -11.75
N VAL A 172 19.01 9.84 -10.87
CA VAL A 172 19.66 8.85 -10.00
C VAL A 172 18.98 7.50 -10.17
N ASP A 173 19.71 6.53 -10.73
CA ASP A 173 19.15 5.20 -11.01
C ASP A 173 18.92 4.39 -9.74
N ALA A 174 17.72 3.79 -9.61
CA ALA A 174 17.38 2.91 -8.51
C ALA A 174 18.19 1.61 -8.47
N GLU A 175 18.76 1.18 -9.61
CA GLU A 175 19.66 0.01 -9.70
C GLU A 175 20.80 0.10 -8.70
N GLY A 176 21.40 1.28 -8.55
CA GLY A 176 22.51 1.53 -7.61
C GLY A 176 22.10 1.50 -6.15
N MET A 177 20.84 1.78 -5.84
CA MET A 177 20.36 2.06 -4.49
C MET A 177 19.49 0.95 -3.89
N VAL A 178 18.57 0.35 -4.66
CA VAL A 178 17.64 -0.66 -4.15
C VAL A 178 18.25 -2.05 -4.30
N LYS A 179 18.43 -2.77 -3.18
CA LYS A 179 19.20 -4.02 -3.11
C LYS A 179 18.30 -5.23 -2.83
N PHE A 180 18.59 -6.30 -3.57
CA PHE A 180 18.00 -7.62 -3.38
C PHE A 180 19.10 -8.65 -3.15
N ASP A 181 18.79 -9.75 -2.46
CA ASP A 181 19.72 -10.89 -2.33
C ASP A 181 19.70 -11.79 -3.58
N GLU A 182 20.59 -12.80 -3.61
CA GLU A 182 20.66 -13.78 -4.71
C GLU A 182 19.34 -14.53 -4.99
N LYS A 183 18.43 -14.59 -4.01
CA LYS A 183 17.12 -15.22 -4.13
C LYS A 183 16.01 -14.23 -4.52
N GLY A 184 16.36 -12.96 -4.76
CA GLY A 184 15.42 -11.90 -5.08
C GLY A 184 14.62 -11.40 -3.88
N ARG A 185 15.10 -11.63 -2.65
CA ARG A 185 14.47 -11.07 -1.43
C ARG A 185 15.04 -9.66 -1.20
N PHE A 186 14.17 -8.74 -0.90
CA PHE A 186 14.52 -7.35 -0.66
C PHE A 186 15.37 -7.17 0.62
N LEU A 187 16.46 -6.38 0.53
CA LEU A 187 17.38 -6.07 1.61
C LEU A 187 17.22 -4.62 2.06
N MET A 188 16.47 -4.41 3.15
CA MET A 188 16.07 -3.06 3.58
C MET A 188 17.24 -2.23 4.11
N GLU A 189 18.06 -2.79 4.99
CA GLU A 189 19.17 -2.07 5.64
C GLU A 189 20.21 -1.63 4.60
N ASP A 190 20.63 -2.55 3.73
CA ASP A 190 21.59 -2.27 2.64
C ASP A 190 21.03 -1.20 1.68
N THR A 191 19.71 -1.26 1.40
CA THR A 191 19.02 -0.27 0.58
C THR A 191 19.00 1.11 1.25
N PHE A 192 18.70 1.18 2.53
CA PHE A 192 18.70 2.44 3.28
C PHE A 192 20.08 3.09 3.33
N GLU A 193 21.13 2.29 3.50
CA GLU A 193 22.50 2.77 3.47
C GLU A 193 22.88 3.30 2.08
N ALA A 194 22.63 2.52 1.04
CA ALA A 194 22.92 2.92 -0.34
C ALA A 194 22.16 4.17 -0.77
N ILE A 195 20.88 4.31 -0.40
CA ILE A 195 20.06 5.52 -0.67
C ILE A 195 20.68 6.74 0.02
N ARG A 196 21.07 6.65 1.32
CA ARG A 196 21.68 7.76 2.04
C ARG A 196 23.01 8.20 1.42
N GLU A 197 23.86 7.23 1.08
CA GLU A 197 25.15 7.52 0.46
C GLU A 197 25.02 8.17 -0.90
N GLU A 198 24.07 7.71 -1.72
CA GLU A 198 23.87 8.25 -3.06
C GLU A 198 23.22 9.63 -3.03
N LEU A 199 22.10 9.77 -2.32
CA LEU A 199 21.33 11.01 -2.29
C LEU A 199 22.04 12.16 -1.55
N ALA A 200 23.02 11.87 -0.69
CA ALA A 200 23.88 12.90 -0.09
C ALA A 200 24.73 13.67 -1.12
N LYS A 201 24.88 13.15 -2.34
CA LYS A 201 25.64 13.77 -3.44
C LYS A 201 24.78 14.74 -4.26
N HIS A 202 23.42 14.67 -4.11
CA HIS A 202 22.45 15.37 -4.94
C HIS A 202 21.57 16.29 -4.11
N GLU A 203 21.43 17.54 -4.53
CA GLU A 203 20.50 18.48 -3.89
C GLU A 203 19.05 18.16 -4.27
N TYR A 204 18.82 17.87 -5.55
CA TYR A 204 17.54 17.48 -6.11
C TYR A 204 17.75 16.27 -7.04
N ALA A 205 16.89 15.27 -6.94
CA ALA A 205 17.01 14.10 -7.81
C ALA A 205 15.65 13.54 -8.25
N VAL A 206 15.63 12.95 -9.44
CA VAL A 206 14.54 12.11 -9.95
C VAL A 206 15.00 10.67 -9.99
N ILE A 207 14.22 9.79 -9.40
CA ILE A 207 14.53 8.38 -9.18
C ILE A 207 13.46 7.54 -9.89
N PRO A 208 13.82 6.59 -10.75
CA PRO A 208 12.87 5.63 -11.28
C PRO A 208 12.39 4.72 -10.15
N GLY A 209 11.09 4.53 -10.01
CA GLY A 209 10.52 3.61 -9.04
C GLY A 209 10.54 2.17 -9.54
N PHE A 210 9.98 1.24 -8.73
CA PHE A 210 9.62 -0.12 -9.10
C PHE A 210 10.75 -1.17 -9.07
N TYR A 211 12.01 -0.84 -9.21
CA TYR A 211 13.10 -1.82 -9.35
C TYR A 211 14.36 -1.48 -8.56
N GLY A 212 15.24 -2.43 -8.49
CA GLY A 212 16.60 -2.36 -7.98
C GLY A 212 17.46 -3.45 -8.62
N SER A 213 18.52 -3.89 -7.97
CA SER A 213 19.46 -4.88 -8.51
C SER A 213 19.74 -6.05 -7.56
N LEU A 214 20.02 -7.20 -8.17
CA LEU A 214 20.64 -8.37 -7.55
C LEU A 214 22.15 -8.14 -7.40
N PRO A 215 22.88 -8.96 -6.59
CA PRO A 215 24.32 -8.82 -6.41
C PRO A 215 25.15 -8.97 -7.71
N ASN A 216 24.63 -9.68 -8.70
CA ASN A 216 25.25 -9.83 -10.02
C ASN A 216 24.99 -8.67 -10.98
N GLY A 217 24.24 -7.63 -10.56
CA GLY A 217 23.86 -6.48 -11.37
C GLY A 217 22.59 -6.67 -12.21
N ASP A 218 21.95 -7.84 -12.17
CA ASP A 218 20.67 -8.03 -12.86
C ASP A 218 19.55 -7.23 -12.18
N ILE A 219 18.69 -6.65 -13.00
CA ILE A 219 17.52 -5.91 -12.50
C ILE A 219 16.50 -6.86 -11.86
N LYS A 220 15.99 -6.43 -10.71
CA LYS A 220 14.88 -7.06 -10.00
C LYS A 220 13.78 -6.06 -9.70
N THR A 221 12.54 -6.42 -10.04
CA THR A 221 11.35 -5.58 -9.76
C THR A 221 10.60 -6.03 -8.50
N PHE A 222 9.90 -5.10 -7.86
CA PHE A 222 8.91 -5.42 -6.84
C PHE A 222 7.65 -6.01 -7.48
N SER A 223 6.97 -6.89 -6.77
CA SER A 223 5.80 -7.61 -7.32
C SER A 223 4.57 -6.73 -7.51
N ARG A 224 4.33 -5.74 -6.64
CA ARG A 224 3.20 -4.80 -6.67
C ARG A 224 3.57 -3.48 -6.00
N GLY A 225 2.97 -2.38 -6.48
CA GLY A 225 3.16 -1.07 -5.87
C GLY A 225 4.61 -0.60 -5.82
N GLY A 226 5.47 -1.08 -6.71
CA GLY A 226 6.92 -0.92 -6.60
C GLY A 226 7.39 0.52 -6.55
N SER A 227 6.76 1.43 -7.29
CA SER A 227 7.10 2.86 -7.20
C SER A 227 6.67 3.48 -5.88
N ASP A 228 5.57 3.00 -5.26
CA ASP A 228 5.15 3.42 -3.93
C ASP A 228 6.15 2.94 -2.88
N ILE A 229 6.63 1.68 -3.02
CA ILE A 229 7.69 1.11 -2.18
C ILE A 229 8.97 1.94 -2.32
N THR A 230 9.41 2.24 -3.54
CA THR A 230 10.62 3.04 -3.77
C THR A 230 10.51 4.43 -3.13
N GLY A 231 9.35 5.10 -3.27
CA GLY A 231 9.10 6.38 -2.60
C GLY A 231 9.19 6.30 -1.07
N ALA A 232 8.60 5.26 -0.49
CA ALA A 232 8.65 5.01 0.95
C ALA A 232 10.07 4.66 1.43
N LEU A 233 10.86 3.91 0.62
CA LEU A 233 12.27 3.59 0.90
C LEU A 233 13.13 4.85 0.91
N VAL A 234 13.00 5.68 -0.10
CA VAL A 234 13.73 6.96 -0.18
C VAL A 234 13.38 7.83 1.04
N ALA A 235 12.07 7.99 1.32
CA ALA A 235 11.63 8.80 2.45
C ALA A 235 12.11 8.26 3.81
N GLY A 236 12.01 6.94 4.01
CA GLY A 236 12.46 6.28 5.23
C GLY A 236 13.97 6.35 5.42
N ALA A 237 14.75 6.13 4.35
CA ALA A 237 16.20 6.15 4.40
C ALA A 237 16.78 7.51 4.80
N ILE A 238 16.23 8.61 4.29
CA ILE A 238 16.71 9.98 4.58
C ILE A 238 16.01 10.61 5.79
N GLY A 239 15.02 9.94 6.42
CA GLY A 239 14.23 10.51 7.50
C GLY A 239 13.42 11.73 7.05
N ALA A 240 12.78 11.67 5.89
CA ALA A 240 12.03 12.77 5.31
C ALA A 240 10.97 13.34 6.29
N GLU A 241 10.68 14.62 6.19
CA GLU A 241 9.58 15.25 6.93
C GLU A 241 8.23 14.64 6.53
N CYS A 242 8.06 14.37 5.23
CA CYS A 242 6.85 13.78 4.68
C CYS A 242 7.15 13.01 3.38
N TYR A 243 6.48 11.88 3.20
CA TYR A 243 6.38 11.18 1.94
C TYR A 243 5.04 11.53 1.28
N GLU A 244 5.06 12.33 0.22
CA GLU A 244 3.89 12.68 -0.57
C GLU A 244 3.66 11.67 -1.70
N ASN A 245 2.55 10.95 -1.66
CA ASN A 245 2.14 10.04 -2.73
C ASN A 245 1.06 10.72 -3.58
N TRP A 246 1.45 11.21 -4.75
CA TRP A 246 0.60 11.91 -5.71
C TRP A 246 -0.05 10.93 -6.69
N THR A 247 -1.37 10.93 -6.69
CA THR A 247 -2.22 10.04 -7.48
C THR A 247 -3.39 10.84 -8.12
N ASP A 248 -4.40 10.18 -8.64
CA ASP A 248 -5.60 10.78 -9.25
C ASP A 248 -6.79 10.91 -8.28
N VAL A 249 -6.60 10.55 -7.01
CA VAL A 249 -7.63 10.68 -5.96
C VAL A 249 -7.14 11.55 -4.81
N SER A 250 -8.05 12.26 -4.16
CA SER A 250 -7.76 13.20 -3.05
C SER A 250 -7.67 12.49 -1.68
N GLY A 251 -6.95 11.37 -1.59
CA GLY A 251 -6.82 10.60 -0.37
C GLY A 251 -7.97 9.63 -0.16
N PHE A 252 -8.28 9.32 1.13
CA PHE A 252 -9.30 8.37 1.51
C PHE A 252 -10.63 9.05 1.84
N LEU A 253 -11.71 8.38 1.52
CA LEU A 253 -13.08 8.79 1.87
C LEU A 253 -13.62 7.92 3.01
N MET A 254 -14.48 8.49 3.85
CA MET A 254 -15.08 7.80 5.00
C MET A 254 -15.99 6.64 4.63
N ALA A 255 -16.47 6.60 3.38
CA ALA A 255 -17.25 5.50 2.81
C ALA A 255 -17.04 5.43 1.29
N ASP A 256 -17.43 4.33 0.66
CA ASP A 256 -17.38 4.15 -0.79
C ASP A 256 -18.30 5.17 -1.51
N PRO A 257 -17.77 6.04 -2.40
CA PRO A 257 -18.55 7.04 -3.12
C PRO A 257 -19.60 6.45 -4.07
N ARG A 258 -19.48 5.16 -4.40
CA ARG A 258 -20.50 4.43 -5.17
C ARG A 258 -21.74 4.09 -4.35
N ILE A 259 -21.63 4.12 -3.01
CA ILE A 259 -22.71 3.79 -2.06
C ILE A 259 -23.23 5.04 -1.38
N VAL A 260 -22.34 5.89 -0.89
CA VAL A 260 -22.67 7.14 -0.21
C VAL A 260 -22.35 8.30 -1.16
N LYS A 261 -23.33 9.16 -1.39
CA LYS A 261 -23.10 10.34 -2.23
C LYS A 261 -22.22 11.36 -1.49
N ASP A 262 -21.15 11.82 -2.14
CA ASP A 262 -20.24 12.85 -1.63
C ASP A 262 -19.73 12.57 -0.19
N PRO A 263 -19.13 11.40 0.08
CA PRO A 263 -18.72 11.06 1.43
C PRO A 263 -17.58 11.98 1.90
N LYS A 264 -17.57 12.30 3.19
CA LYS A 264 -16.53 13.13 3.82
C LYS A 264 -15.15 12.52 3.61
N GLN A 265 -14.15 13.36 3.33
CA GLN A 265 -12.77 12.93 3.22
C GLN A 265 -12.15 12.69 4.60
N ILE A 266 -11.34 11.65 4.70
CA ILE A 266 -10.52 11.37 5.88
C ILE A 266 -9.28 12.26 5.82
N ARG A 267 -9.13 13.19 6.76
CA ARG A 267 -7.97 14.09 6.82
C ARG A 267 -6.74 13.44 7.43
N VAL A 268 -6.94 12.66 8.48
CA VAL A 268 -5.87 11.96 9.20
C VAL A 268 -6.31 10.53 9.50
N VAL A 269 -5.43 9.59 9.25
CA VAL A 269 -5.65 8.17 9.56
C VAL A 269 -4.38 7.58 10.15
N SER A 270 -4.50 6.74 11.19
CA SER A 270 -3.35 5.99 11.68
C SER A 270 -3.05 4.78 10.81
N TYR A 271 -1.82 4.25 10.88
CA TYR A 271 -1.45 3.04 10.14
C TYR A 271 -2.36 1.84 10.49
N LYS A 272 -2.77 1.72 11.76
CA LYS A 272 -3.67 0.64 12.18
C LYS A 272 -5.07 0.78 11.60
N GLU A 273 -5.66 1.99 11.67
CA GLU A 273 -6.97 2.25 11.08
C GLU A 273 -6.98 2.03 9.58
N LEU A 274 -5.90 2.50 8.88
CA LEU A 274 -5.75 2.29 7.45
C LEU A 274 -5.72 0.80 7.10
N ARG A 275 -5.02 -0.01 7.89
CA ARG A 275 -4.96 -1.47 7.71
C ARG A 275 -6.34 -2.11 7.82
N GLU A 276 -7.12 -1.74 8.84
CA GLU A 276 -8.49 -2.23 9.02
C GLU A 276 -9.39 -1.86 7.83
N LEU A 277 -9.33 -0.61 7.37
CA LEU A 277 -10.10 -0.15 6.21
C LEU A 277 -9.66 -0.85 4.91
N SER A 278 -8.37 -1.01 4.70
CA SER A 278 -7.81 -1.64 3.49
C SER A 278 -8.14 -3.13 3.42
N TYR A 279 -8.08 -3.84 4.54
CA TYR A 279 -8.45 -5.25 4.63
C TYR A 279 -9.91 -5.49 4.21
N MET A 280 -10.79 -4.56 4.57
CA MET A 280 -12.21 -4.60 4.21
C MET A 280 -12.54 -4.00 2.84
N GLY A 281 -11.51 -3.69 2.01
CA GLY A 281 -11.67 -3.32 0.61
C GLY A 281 -11.54 -1.82 0.27
N ALA A 282 -11.26 -0.95 1.24
CA ALA A 282 -10.93 0.46 0.98
C ALA A 282 -9.46 0.60 0.54
N SER A 283 -9.10 0.04 -0.62
CA SER A 283 -7.71 -0.01 -1.09
C SER A 283 -7.37 1.19 -1.96
N VAL A 284 -6.58 2.13 -1.45
CA VAL A 284 -5.89 3.17 -2.23
C VAL A 284 -4.38 2.89 -2.28
N LEU A 285 -3.84 2.24 -1.25
CA LEU A 285 -2.42 1.96 -1.13
C LEU A 285 -2.20 0.54 -0.59
N HIS A 286 -1.19 -0.17 -1.12
CA HIS A 286 -0.85 -1.50 -0.63
C HIS A 286 -0.06 -1.41 0.68
N GLU A 287 -0.33 -2.27 1.66
CA GLU A 287 0.33 -2.22 2.99
C GLU A 287 1.86 -2.33 2.88
N ASP A 288 2.36 -3.23 2.03
CA ASP A 288 3.80 -3.41 1.82
C ASP A 288 4.47 -2.13 1.30
N ALA A 289 3.72 -1.30 0.55
CA ALA A 289 4.24 -0.07 -0.03
C ALA A 289 4.51 1.03 1.00
N ILE A 290 3.85 0.98 2.16
CA ILE A 290 4.02 1.99 3.22
C ILE A 290 4.96 1.54 4.33
N TYR A 291 5.30 0.25 4.37
CA TYR A 291 6.08 -0.33 5.45
C TYR A 291 7.42 0.38 5.72
N PRO A 292 8.25 0.74 4.71
CA PRO A 292 9.52 1.44 4.94
C PRO A 292 9.35 2.83 5.60
N ALA A 293 8.36 3.60 5.19
CA ALA A 293 8.07 4.90 5.79
C ALA A 293 7.52 4.76 7.21
N ARG A 294 6.66 3.74 7.45
CA ARG A 294 6.09 3.43 8.76
C ARG A 294 7.16 3.11 9.80
N ILE A 295 8.15 2.25 9.48
CA ILE A 295 9.21 1.88 10.43
C ILE A 295 10.13 3.06 10.75
N ALA A 296 10.29 3.99 9.81
CA ALA A 296 11.08 5.22 9.98
C ALA A 296 10.26 6.36 10.63
N ASP A 297 8.99 6.13 10.98
CA ASP A 297 8.03 7.12 11.51
C ASP A 297 7.88 8.37 10.61
N VAL A 298 8.00 8.18 9.28
CA VAL A 298 7.80 9.24 8.29
C VAL A 298 6.32 9.33 7.93
N PRO A 299 5.66 10.48 8.10
CA PRO A 299 4.28 10.69 7.68
C PRO A 299 4.11 10.49 6.17
N ILE A 300 2.99 9.88 5.76
CA ILE A 300 2.65 9.73 4.34
C ILE A 300 1.44 10.60 4.03
N ASN A 301 1.51 11.40 2.97
CA ASN A 301 0.39 12.23 2.51
C ASN A 301 -0.08 11.77 1.13
N ILE A 302 -1.31 11.28 1.03
CA ILE A 302 -1.94 10.92 -0.24
C ILE A 302 -2.58 12.17 -0.83
N ARG A 303 -2.10 12.59 -2.02
CA ARG A 303 -2.50 13.84 -2.65
C ARG A 303 -2.95 13.64 -4.09
N ASN A 304 -3.81 14.55 -4.56
CA ASN A 304 -4.34 14.52 -5.91
C ASN A 304 -3.56 15.45 -6.85
N THR A 305 -2.93 14.89 -7.88
CA THR A 305 -2.22 15.66 -8.90
C THR A 305 -3.15 16.60 -9.67
N ASN A 306 -4.45 16.27 -9.77
CA ASN A 306 -5.44 17.07 -10.49
C ASN A 306 -6.07 18.18 -9.63
N VAL A 307 -5.93 18.10 -8.29
CA VAL A 307 -6.44 19.06 -7.30
C VAL A 307 -5.34 19.30 -6.26
N PRO A 308 -4.20 19.90 -6.63
CA PRO A 308 -3.03 20.02 -5.77
C PRO A 308 -3.24 20.89 -4.52
N GLU A 309 -4.26 21.74 -4.53
CA GLU A 309 -4.70 22.54 -3.39
C GLU A 309 -5.40 21.71 -2.30
N ASP A 310 -5.94 20.54 -2.62
CA ASP A 310 -6.52 19.64 -1.61
C ASP A 310 -5.40 19.06 -0.74
N PRO A 311 -5.47 19.21 0.60
CA PRO A 311 -4.44 18.70 1.51
C PRO A 311 -4.35 17.16 1.52
N GLY A 312 -5.35 16.44 0.99
CA GLY A 312 -5.36 14.98 0.92
C GLY A 312 -5.61 14.30 2.25
N THR A 313 -5.10 13.08 2.40
CA THR A 313 -5.15 12.28 3.63
C THR A 313 -3.74 12.07 4.17
N MET A 314 -3.53 12.42 5.43
CA MET A 314 -2.29 12.15 6.16
C MET A 314 -2.35 10.80 6.87
N ILE A 315 -1.39 9.92 6.61
CA ILE A 315 -1.20 8.63 7.29
C ILE A 315 -0.04 8.77 8.25
N VAL A 316 -0.25 8.48 9.53
CA VAL A 316 0.73 8.71 10.60
C VAL A 316 0.72 7.58 11.64
N SER A 317 1.66 7.62 12.61
CA SER A 317 1.60 6.76 13.79
C SER A 317 0.35 7.04 14.64
N GLU A 318 0.00 6.09 15.52
CA GLU A 318 -1.17 6.22 16.38
C GLU A 318 -1.06 7.45 17.30
N GLU A 319 0.13 7.70 17.84
CA GLU A 319 0.40 8.84 18.71
C GLU A 319 0.18 10.17 17.98
N ARG A 320 0.73 10.31 16.77
CA ARG A 320 0.52 11.50 15.94
C ARG A 320 -0.93 11.66 15.48
N ALA A 321 -1.61 10.56 15.19
CA ALA A 321 -3.02 10.61 14.82
C ALA A 321 -3.88 11.16 15.97
N MET A 322 -3.58 10.79 17.22
CA MET A 322 -4.26 11.33 18.40
C MET A 322 -4.05 12.84 18.54
N GLU A 323 -2.85 13.32 18.29
CA GLU A 323 -2.53 14.76 18.37
C GLU A 323 -3.20 15.56 17.25
N LEU A 324 -3.23 15.01 16.03
CA LEU A 324 -3.76 15.71 14.84
C LEU A 324 -5.28 15.61 14.70
N LYS A 325 -5.91 14.57 15.24
CA LYS A 325 -7.37 14.39 15.26
C LYS A 325 -7.99 15.19 16.42
N ALA A 326 -7.81 16.49 16.44
CA ALA A 326 -8.44 17.40 17.41
C ALA A 326 -9.93 17.62 17.09
N GLY A 327 -10.71 16.56 16.84
CA GLY A 327 -12.09 16.68 16.41
C GLY A 327 -13.03 15.65 17.03
N ASP A 328 -14.34 15.89 16.86
CA ASP A 328 -15.43 15.07 17.43
C ASP A 328 -15.75 13.80 16.62
N ASP A 329 -15.04 13.52 15.52
CA ASP A 329 -15.31 12.34 14.69
C ASP A 329 -14.99 11.05 15.47
N ILE A 330 -16.06 10.30 15.77
CA ILE A 330 -15.97 9.04 16.54
C ILE A 330 -15.37 7.93 15.67
N ILE A 331 -15.73 7.93 14.38
CA ILE A 331 -15.26 6.96 13.40
C ILE A 331 -14.37 7.62 12.35
N THR A 332 -13.41 6.87 11.85
CA THR A 332 -12.51 7.30 10.78
C THR A 332 -13.06 6.91 9.41
N GLY A 333 -13.70 5.74 9.31
CA GLY A 333 -14.27 5.29 8.04
C GLY A 333 -15.10 4.01 8.17
N ILE A 334 -15.78 3.70 7.07
CA ILE A 334 -16.63 2.52 6.91
C ILE A 334 -16.20 1.83 5.62
N ALA A 335 -15.78 0.57 5.74
CA ALA A 335 -15.43 -0.26 4.60
C ALA A 335 -16.16 -1.60 4.69
N GLY A 336 -16.34 -2.28 3.58
CA GLY A 336 -16.97 -3.59 3.61
C GLY A 336 -16.80 -4.36 2.31
N SER A 337 -16.99 -5.65 2.40
CA SER A 337 -16.92 -6.58 1.29
C SER A 337 -18.10 -7.55 1.33
N LYS A 338 -18.42 -8.10 0.16
CA LYS A 338 -19.52 -9.06 -0.03
C LYS A 338 -18.98 -10.46 -0.26
N ASP A 339 -19.89 -11.40 -0.34
CA ASP A 339 -19.66 -12.78 -0.77
C ASP A 339 -18.80 -13.59 0.20
N PHE A 340 -19.27 -13.62 1.45
CA PHE A 340 -18.75 -14.52 2.47
C PHE A 340 -19.76 -15.61 2.79
N THR A 341 -19.22 -16.76 3.22
CA THR A 341 -19.97 -17.89 3.76
C THR A 341 -19.58 -18.11 5.22
N VAL A 342 -20.58 -18.27 6.08
CA VAL A 342 -20.42 -18.62 7.48
C VAL A 342 -20.80 -20.07 7.66
N VAL A 343 -19.86 -20.88 8.16
CA VAL A 343 -20.11 -22.27 8.54
C VAL A 343 -20.09 -22.36 10.05
N ALA A 344 -21.27 -22.57 10.65
CA ALA A 344 -21.43 -22.73 12.09
C ALA A 344 -21.45 -24.21 12.47
N LEU A 345 -20.47 -24.62 13.28
CA LEU A 345 -20.30 -25.98 13.79
C LEU A 345 -20.83 -26.05 15.22
N TYR A 346 -21.76 -26.93 15.48
CA TYR A 346 -22.31 -27.20 16.80
C TYR A 346 -21.79 -28.54 17.32
N LYS A 347 -21.22 -28.53 18.50
CA LYS A 347 -20.73 -29.75 19.13
C LYS A 347 -20.91 -29.70 20.64
N ASN A 348 -21.70 -30.57 21.19
CA ASN A 348 -21.92 -30.65 22.62
C ASN A 348 -20.61 -30.88 23.37
N MET A 349 -20.38 -30.15 24.44
CA MET A 349 -19.14 -30.14 25.23
C MET A 349 -17.88 -29.75 24.43
N MET A 350 -18.00 -29.00 23.35
CA MET A 350 -16.89 -28.53 22.50
C MET A 350 -15.78 -27.83 23.33
N SER A 351 -16.19 -27.03 24.32
CA SER A 351 -15.27 -26.33 25.22
C SER A 351 -14.34 -27.24 26.03
N GLN A 352 -14.72 -28.50 26.21
CA GLN A 352 -13.91 -29.52 26.91
C GLN A 352 -13.01 -30.30 25.95
N GLU A 353 -13.28 -30.25 24.65
CA GLU A 353 -12.51 -30.93 23.62
C GLU A 353 -11.28 -30.14 23.19
N LYS A 354 -10.13 -30.49 23.80
CA LYS A 354 -8.86 -29.83 23.48
C LYS A 354 -8.50 -29.95 22.00
N GLY A 355 -8.12 -28.83 21.39
CA GLY A 355 -7.64 -28.77 20.01
C GLY A 355 -8.75 -28.85 18.95
N PHE A 356 -10.02 -28.64 19.30
CA PHE A 356 -11.10 -28.63 18.31
C PHE A 356 -10.88 -27.56 17.24
N VAL A 357 -10.62 -26.29 17.65
CA VAL A 357 -10.33 -25.19 16.74
C VAL A 357 -9.07 -25.45 15.91
N ARG A 358 -8.02 -26.06 16.50
CA ARG A 358 -6.81 -26.43 15.74
C ARG A 358 -7.13 -27.36 14.58
N ARG A 359 -8.05 -28.32 14.78
CA ARG A 359 -8.45 -29.24 13.69
C ARG A 359 -9.25 -28.52 12.60
N ILE A 360 -10.11 -27.56 12.97
CA ILE A 360 -10.79 -26.70 11.99
C ILE A 360 -9.75 -26.00 11.14
N LEU A 361 -8.81 -25.27 11.77
CA LEU A 361 -7.76 -24.54 11.05
C LEU A 361 -6.87 -25.45 10.22
N GLY A 362 -6.58 -26.68 10.70
CA GLY A 362 -5.83 -27.69 9.94
C GLY A 362 -6.57 -28.16 8.68
N ILE A 363 -7.90 -28.25 8.71
CA ILE A 363 -8.69 -28.57 7.51
C ILE A 363 -8.63 -27.39 6.53
N LEU A 364 -8.75 -26.16 6.99
CA LEU A 364 -8.65 -24.98 6.12
C LEU A 364 -7.26 -24.86 5.48
N ASP A 365 -6.21 -25.16 6.25
CA ASP A 365 -4.82 -25.20 5.77
C ASP A 365 -4.61 -26.24 4.67
N ASP A 366 -5.18 -27.46 4.85
CA ASP A 366 -5.15 -28.52 3.83
C ASP A 366 -5.77 -28.08 2.48
N TYR A 367 -6.68 -27.08 2.50
CA TYR A 367 -7.36 -26.52 1.32
C TYR A 367 -6.79 -25.18 0.86
N ASP A 368 -5.74 -24.64 1.52
CA ASP A 368 -5.18 -23.31 1.28
C ASP A 368 -6.25 -22.21 1.39
N ILE A 369 -7.06 -22.27 2.46
CA ILE A 369 -8.14 -21.32 2.73
C ILE A 369 -7.85 -20.56 4.01
N GLY A 370 -7.78 -19.22 3.91
CA GLY A 370 -7.77 -18.34 5.06
C GLY A 370 -9.18 -18.17 5.66
N PHE A 371 -9.27 -17.92 6.95
CA PHE A 371 -10.51 -17.49 7.61
C PHE A 371 -10.47 -15.98 7.87
N GLU A 372 -11.64 -15.35 7.82
CA GLU A 372 -11.77 -13.92 8.15
C GLU A 372 -12.02 -13.73 9.65
N HIS A 373 -12.98 -14.47 10.20
CA HIS A 373 -13.36 -14.44 11.60
C HIS A 373 -13.69 -15.84 12.11
N LEU A 374 -13.49 -16.03 13.42
CA LEU A 374 -13.77 -17.30 14.10
C LEU A 374 -14.55 -17.08 15.41
N PRO A 375 -15.78 -16.55 15.37
CA PRO A 375 -16.61 -16.39 16.55
C PRO A 375 -16.85 -17.73 17.23
N SER A 376 -16.57 -17.84 18.54
CA SER A 376 -16.71 -19.09 19.28
C SER A 376 -17.57 -18.90 20.53
N GLY A 377 -18.46 -19.88 20.76
CA GLY A 377 -19.26 -20.04 21.98
C GLY A 377 -18.79 -21.23 22.80
N ILE A 378 -19.63 -21.70 23.73
CA ILE A 378 -19.34 -22.86 24.57
C ILE A 378 -19.37 -24.15 23.75
N ASP A 379 -20.42 -24.33 22.96
CA ASP A 379 -20.67 -25.52 22.14
C ASP A 379 -20.77 -25.19 20.63
N THR A 380 -20.32 -24.02 20.24
CA THR A 380 -20.41 -23.55 18.86
C THR A 380 -19.13 -22.85 18.43
N VAL A 381 -18.77 -23.00 17.17
CA VAL A 381 -17.76 -22.17 16.51
C VAL A 381 -18.21 -21.89 15.09
N SER A 382 -18.11 -20.64 14.68
CA SER A 382 -18.42 -20.22 13.31
C SER A 382 -17.14 -19.88 12.58
N VAL A 383 -17.00 -20.37 11.35
CA VAL A 383 -15.90 -20.05 10.46
C VAL A 383 -16.44 -19.14 9.36
N VAL A 384 -15.89 -17.94 9.25
CA VAL A 384 -16.25 -16.99 8.19
C VAL A 384 -15.18 -17.03 7.12
N MET A 385 -15.57 -17.34 5.89
CA MET A 385 -14.65 -17.53 4.76
C MET A 385 -15.12 -16.75 3.54
N SER A 386 -14.18 -16.21 2.77
CA SER A 386 -14.47 -15.58 1.49
C SER A 386 -14.85 -16.62 0.43
N ASN A 387 -15.95 -16.38 -0.29
CA ASN A 387 -16.38 -17.29 -1.38
C ASN A 387 -15.32 -17.39 -2.49
N LYS A 388 -14.51 -16.35 -2.65
CA LYS A 388 -13.38 -16.35 -3.59
C LYS A 388 -12.32 -17.40 -3.23
N GLN A 389 -12.03 -17.58 -1.93
CA GLN A 389 -11.07 -18.58 -1.45
C GLN A 389 -11.68 -19.99 -1.46
N ILE A 390 -12.95 -20.13 -1.10
CA ILE A 390 -13.69 -21.38 -1.18
C ILE A 390 -13.70 -21.93 -2.62
N ASN A 391 -13.86 -21.06 -3.61
CA ASN A 391 -13.77 -21.38 -5.03
C ASN A 391 -14.56 -22.64 -5.45
N GLY A 392 -15.80 -22.75 -4.99
CA GLY A 392 -16.70 -23.88 -5.30
C GLY A 392 -16.43 -25.18 -4.54
N ARG A 393 -15.48 -25.21 -3.59
CA ARG A 393 -15.12 -26.40 -2.80
C ARG A 393 -15.87 -26.48 -1.46
N LEU A 394 -16.97 -25.76 -1.27
CA LEU A 394 -17.69 -25.72 0.00
C LEU A 394 -18.12 -27.13 0.47
N ASP A 395 -18.72 -27.92 -0.41
CA ASP A 395 -19.18 -29.28 -0.07
C ASP A 395 -18.03 -30.21 0.37
N GLU A 396 -16.85 -30.06 -0.24
CA GLU A 396 -15.66 -30.83 0.16
C GLU A 396 -15.22 -30.45 1.57
N ILE A 397 -15.18 -29.15 1.88
CA ILE A 397 -14.81 -28.62 3.20
C ILE A 397 -15.80 -29.09 4.27
N ILE A 398 -17.10 -29.07 3.96
CA ILE A 398 -18.15 -29.54 4.87
C ILE A 398 -17.99 -31.04 5.16
N ASN A 399 -17.73 -31.87 4.13
CA ASN A 399 -17.49 -33.28 4.30
C ASN A 399 -16.26 -33.57 5.19
N GLU A 400 -15.19 -32.75 5.06
CA GLU A 400 -14.02 -32.85 5.94
C GLU A 400 -14.36 -32.44 7.38
N PHE A 401 -15.15 -31.38 7.57
CA PHE A 401 -15.63 -30.99 8.90
C PHE A 401 -16.48 -32.14 9.52
N GLU A 402 -17.39 -32.73 8.79
CA GLU A 402 -18.21 -33.85 9.28
C GLU A 402 -17.35 -35.08 9.65
N SER A 403 -16.43 -35.47 8.78
CA SER A 403 -15.63 -36.68 8.96
C SER A 403 -14.61 -36.56 10.10
N ARG A 404 -13.88 -35.42 10.15
CA ARG A 404 -12.74 -35.22 11.07
C ARG A 404 -13.13 -34.63 12.42
N LEU A 405 -14.18 -33.77 12.46
CA LEU A 405 -14.62 -33.08 13.68
C LEU A 405 -15.82 -33.73 14.34
N ARG A 406 -16.66 -34.40 13.55
CA ARG A 406 -17.91 -35.05 13.99
C ARG A 406 -18.76 -34.07 14.82
N PRO A 407 -19.18 -32.94 14.26
CA PRO A 407 -20.08 -32.03 14.92
C PRO A 407 -21.48 -32.63 15.06
N ASP A 408 -22.30 -32.15 15.98
CA ASP A 408 -23.71 -32.61 16.12
C ASP A 408 -24.57 -32.01 14.99
N SER A 409 -24.24 -30.80 14.53
CA SER A 409 -24.83 -30.20 13.32
C SER A 409 -23.90 -29.13 12.72
N ILE A 410 -24.13 -28.87 11.43
CA ILE A 410 -23.49 -27.80 10.68
C ILE A 410 -24.58 -26.94 10.05
N ASP A 411 -24.54 -25.64 10.32
CA ASP A 411 -25.37 -24.64 9.63
C ASP A 411 -24.52 -23.83 8.67
N ILE A 412 -24.98 -23.66 7.43
CA ILE A 412 -24.30 -22.89 6.39
C ILE A 412 -25.13 -21.67 6.09
N ILE A 413 -24.51 -20.49 6.17
CA ILE A 413 -25.13 -19.21 5.87
C ILE A 413 -24.32 -18.53 4.78
N GLU A 414 -24.84 -18.54 3.57
CA GLU A 414 -24.20 -17.95 2.40
C GLU A 414 -24.67 -16.50 2.17
N ASN A 415 -24.00 -15.81 1.24
CA ASN A 415 -24.37 -14.46 0.81
C ASN A 415 -24.32 -13.43 1.94
N ILE A 416 -23.33 -13.53 2.79
CA ILE A 416 -23.04 -12.58 3.86
C ILE A 416 -22.09 -11.51 3.34
N ALA A 417 -22.38 -10.27 3.69
CA ALA A 417 -21.47 -9.14 3.55
C ALA A 417 -20.95 -8.74 4.93
N GLN A 418 -19.69 -8.36 4.99
CA GLN A 418 -19.06 -7.82 6.19
C GLN A 418 -18.85 -6.32 6.05
N ILE A 419 -19.12 -5.57 7.11
CA ILE A 419 -18.95 -4.12 7.17
C ILE A 419 -18.19 -3.79 8.44
N ALA A 420 -17.00 -3.20 8.27
CA ALA A 420 -16.20 -2.68 9.36
C ALA A 420 -16.45 -1.18 9.52
N THR A 421 -16.82 -0.79 10.73
CA THR A 421 -16.80 0.60 11.16
C THR A 421 -15.51 0.81 11.96
N VAL A 422 -14.63 1.66 11.45
CA VAL A 422 -13.27 1.83 11.98
C VAL A 422 -13.11 3.21 12.61
N GLY A 423 -12.49 3.26 13.78
CA GLY A 423 -12.18 4.52 14.43
C GLY A 423 -11.51 4.31 15.78
N HIS A 424 -10.36 4.93 15.98
CA HIS A 424 -9.59 4.79 17.18
C HIS A 424 -10.26 5.40 18.42
N MET A 425 -11.13 6.41 18.23
CA MET A 425 -11.88 7.02 19.33
C MET A 425 -13.05 6.15 19.81
N MET A 426 -13.35 5.03 19.15
CA MET A 426 -14.48 4.16 19.52
C MET A 426 -14.29 3.49 20.88
N SER A 427 -13.05 3.14 21.24
CA SER A 427 -12.71 2.56 22.54
C SER A 427 -12.94 3.51 23.71
N ALA A 428 -12.77 4.82 23.48
CA ALA A 428 -12.90 5.86 24.50
C ALA A 428 -14.30 6.44 24.63
N ARG A 429 -15.20 6.19 23.65
CA ARG A 429 -16.54 6.80 23.63
C ARG A 429 -17.66 5.79 23.92
N MET A 430 -18.28 5.95 25.06
CA MET A 430 -19.45 5.15 25.43
C MET A 430 -20.60 5.36 24.44
N GLY A 431 -21.33 4.28 24.14
CA GLY A 431 -22.51 4.31 23.29
C GLY A 431 -22.24 4.19 21.80
N THR A 432 -20.99 4.05 21.35
CA THR A 432 -20.65 3.90 19.92
C THR A 432 -21.34 2.67 19.31
N ALA A 433 -21.24 1.50 19.95
CA ALA A 433 -21.91 0.28 19.50
C ALA A 433 -23.43 0.43 19.51
N ALA A 434 -24.01 1.06 20.56
CA ALA A 434 -25.45 1.32 20.62
C ALA A 434 -25.91 2.17 19.43
N LYS A 435 -25.17 3.24 19.09
CA LYS A 435 -25.47 4.11 17.96
C LYS A 435 -25.43 3.36 16.63
N LEU A 436 -24.39 2.50 16.42
CA LEU A 436 -24.24 1.68 15.23
C LEU A 436 -25.42 0.70 15.08
N PHE A 437 -25.72 -0.06 16.13
CA PHE A 437 -26.76 -1.08 16.06
C PHE A 437 -28.16 -0.45 15.95
N THR A 438 -28.41 0.69 16.59
CA THR A 438 -29.67 1.44 16.42
C THR A 438 -29.84 1.89 14.99
N ALA A 439 -28.82 2.45 14.36
CA ALA A 439 -28.87 2.87 12.96
C ALA A 439 -29.22 1.71 12.01
N LEU A 440 -28.63 0.54 12.21
CA LEU A 440 -28.95 -0.65 11.43
C LEU A 440 -30.38 -1.14 11.67
N ALA A 441 -30.84 -1.14 12.92
CA ALA A 441 -32.19 -1.55 13.27
C ALA A 441 -33.27 -0.60 12.68
N GLU A 442 -33.08 0.71 12.78
CA GLU A 442 -33.93 1.73 12.19
C GLU A 442 -34.01 1.64 10.67
N ALA A 443 -32.86 1.27 10.05
CA ALA A 443 -32.82 0.99 8.63
C ALA A 443 -33.44 -0.36 8.25
N GLY A 444 -33.92 -1.17 9.21
CA GLY A 444 -34.48 -2.50 8.96
C GLY A 444 -33.46 -3.46 8.38
N VAL A 445 -32.22 -3.40 8.84
CA VAL A 445 -31.13 -4.32 8.50
C VAL A 445 -30.94 -5.33 9.62
N ASN A 446 -31.03 -6.62 9.29
CA ASN A 446 -30.82 -7.68 10.25
C ASN A 446 -29.32 -8.01 10.35
N ILE A 447 -28.78 -7.98 11.57
CA ILE A 447 -27.38 -8.33 11.85
C ILE A 447 -27.29 -9.85 12.01
N ARG A 448 -26.41 -10.48 11.23
CA ARG A 448 -26.17 -11.94 11.22
C ARG A 448 -24.93 -12.34 12.03
N MET A 449 -24.00 -11.41 12.18
CA MET A 449 -22.75 -11.61 12.92
C MET A 449 -22.28 -10.28 13.48
N ILE A 450 -21.64 -10.30 14.64
CA ILE A 450 -20.93 -9.17 15.24
C ILE A 450 -19.55 -9.68 15.66
N ASP A 451 -18.52 -8.93 15.30
CA ASP A 451 -17.16 -9.14 15.79
C ASP A 451 -16.53 -7.81 16.20
N GLN A 452 -15.83 -7.83 17.33
CA GLN A 452 -15.07 -6.69 17.81
C GLN A 452 -13.80 -7.23 18.48
N GLY A 453 -12.66 -6.98 17.86
CA GLY A 453 -11.36 -7.41 18.38
C GLY A 453 -10.96 -6.66 19.65
N SER A 454 -9.96 -7.19 20.36
CA SER A 454 -9.41 -6.59 21.58
C SER A 454 -8.75 -5.22 21.37
N SER A 455 -8.44 -4.85 20.14
CA SER A 455 -7.94 -3.52 19.78
C SER A 455 -8.99 -2.43 19.89
N GLU A 456 -10.29 -2.81 19.85
CA GLU A 456 -11.44 -1.91 19.83
C GLU A 456 -11.40 -0.84 18.74
N LEU A 457 -10.54 -1.04 17.72
CA LEU A 457 -10.37 -0.14 16.57
C LEU A 457 -11.52 -0.24 15.57
N ASN A 458 -12.21 -1.37 15.57
CA ASN A 458 -13.33 -1.62 14.66
C ASN A 458 -14.48 -2.33 15.37
N ILE A 459 -15.66 -2.20 14.76
CA ILE A 459 -16.82 -3.07 14.99
C ILE A 459 -17.20 -3.60 13.62
N ILE A 460 -17.17 -4.93 13.47
CA ILE A 460 -17.54 -5.61 12.23
C ILE A 460 -18.94 -6.22 12.40
N VAL A 461 -19.80 -5.93 11.44
CA VAL A 461 -21.13 -6.53 11.36
C VAL A 461 -21.28 -7.34 10.08
N GLY A 462 -21.78 -8.55 10.21
CA GLY A 462 -22.22 -9.38 9.08
C GLY A 462 -23.71 -9.13 8.79
N VAL A 463 -24.02 -8.83 7.55
CA VAL A 463 -25.39 -8.62 7.05
C VAL A 463 -25.62 -9.43 5.78
N GLU A 464 -26.86 -9.60 5.32
CA GLU A 464 -27.11 -10.22 4.02
C GLU A 464 -26.59 -9.32 2.89
N ASN A 465 -26.05 -9.90 1.82
CA ASN A 465 -25.50 -9.16 0.67
C ASN A 465 -26.45 -8.11 0.09
N LYS A 466 -27.77 -8.38 0.12
CA LYS A 466 -28.80 -7.45 -0.37
C LYS A 466 -28.90 -6.17 0.47
N ASP A 467 -28.57 -6.24 1.75
CA ASP A 467 -28.66 -5.13 2.70
C ASP A 467 -27.35 -4.32 2.82
N PHE A 468 -26.27 -4.74 2.14
CA PHE A 468 -24.94 -4.16 2.25
C PHE A 468 -24.91 -2.64 2.04
N ASN A 469 -25.41 -2.17 0.90
CA ASN A 469 -25.38 -0.73 0.60
C ASN A 469 -26.25 0.07 1.59
N LYS A 470 -27.40 -0.46 1.96
CA LYS A 470 -28.33 0.14 2.92
C LYS A 470 -27.69 0.24 4.31
N ALA A 471 -26.97 -0.79 4.73
CA ALA A 471 -26.26 -0.80 6.01
C ALA A 471 -25.13 0.25 6.06
N ILE A 472 -24.27 0.32 5.02
CA ILE A 472 -23.22 1.33 4.93
C ILE A 472 -23.82 2.75 5.00
N GLN A 473 -24.90 3.02 4.23
CA GLN A 473 -25.57 4.31 4.22
C GLN A 473 -26.13 4.67 5.60
N ALA A 474 -26.76 3.70 6.28
CA ALA A 474 -27.33 3.91 7.61
C ALA A 474 -26.24 4.24 8.65
N ILE A 475 -25.13 3.49 8.64
CA ILE A 475 -24.00 3.75 9.55
C ILE A 475 -23.41 5.13 9.25
N TYR A 476 -23.16 5.46 7.96
CA TYR A 476 -22.60 6.75 7.57
C TYR A 476 -23.48 7.91 8.05
N ASN A 477 -24.77 7.89 7.77
CA ASN A 477 -25.70 8.94 8.20
C ASN A 477 -25.72 9.09 9.72
N ALA A 478 -25.68 7.99 10.46
CA ALA A 478 -25.67 8.05 11.91
C ALA A 478 -24.42 8.74 12.48
N PHE A 479 -23.25 8.53 11.91
CA PHE A 479 -22.00 9.01 12.49
C PHE A 479 -21.50 10.33 11.89
N VAL A 480 -21.81 10.61 10.62
CA VAL A 480 -21.24 11.74 9.85
C VAL A 480 -22.26 12.84 9.58
N GLU A 481 -23.52 12.48 9.28
CA GLU A 481 -24.57 13.47 9.04
C GLU A 481 -25.25 13.87 10.36
N LYS A 482 -25.04 15.09 10.78
CA LYS A 482 -25.89 15.87 11.69
C LYS A 482 -25.88 17.34 11.31
#